data_c563d8d6c5b89a0aa8d96942a2cfcc44
#
_entry.id   c563d8d6c5b89a0aa8d96942a2cfcc44
#
_cell.length_a   1.000
_cell.length_b   1.000
_cell.length_c   1.000
_cell.angle_alpha   90.00
_cell.angle_beta   90.00
_cell.angle_gamma   90.00
#
_symmetry.space_group_name_H-M   'P 1'
#
loop_
_entity.id
_entity.type
_entity.pdbx_description
1 polymer ?
#
loop_
_entity_poly.entity_id
_entity_poly.type
_entity_poly.pdbx_seq_one_letter_code
_entity_poly.pdbx_strand_id
1 'polypeptide(L)'
;MKNYNKLETEKSILGHIIFDNKKIDLIKMIKPYHFSDERNRELFETALRFRNENRVIDAASLFEETKIDPQYISGLEGYDSFDFLEQILLESFIRTQMQELANSILEKDLEKTDIFAELENLITTIDGFIDIPKTFGQAGILEDVMDEIIKNRDSENENLLKFDSLPSINKYVGGINKTDLIGIYGREKSTKTTFAIRMALDVALQGKSAVIFSYEIDEKEMYQKILSLLTGISQTKIRNPKGFNSETRLTNAELEKLRQEYKKLQKLNLSIYPAQESELNIQNICRNLAKGGLDLIIVDYLLLIEAYKKYPNYRERINDLTRFFKLMSNQLHVPVVLISQANETGERAAEGKGLERDSNYFFYIESSEDFQKRAGKKIGLYDYQIGDYTYEFQPNDYVVQLRKARHTEGNKCFVVNYSNGKYHERETRPIIDNYFPEVPNDEFPI
;
A
#
# COMPACT_ATOMS: atom_id res chain seq x y z
N MET A 1 24.62 -26.37 16.32
CA MET A 1 24.77 -25.61 15.05
C MET A 1 26.26 -25.50 14.80
N LYS A 2 26.78 -25.97 13.64
CA LYS A 2 28.15 -25.68 13.24
C LYS A 2 28.28 -24.17 13.10
N ASN A 3 29.26 -23.58 13.77
CA ASN A 3 29.65 -22.18 13.51
C ASN A 3 30.29 -22.12 12.14
N TYR A 4 29.54 -21.78 11.11
CA TYR A 4 30.08 -21.56 9.79
C TYR A 4 30.86 -20.23 9.80
N ASN A 5 32.15 -20.32 9.49
CA ASN A 5 32.99 -19.15 9.27
C ASN A 5 32.65 -18.56 7.89
N LYS A 6 32.42 -17.25 7.80
CA LYS A 6 32.08 -16.55 6.55
C LYS A 6 33.06 -16.88 5.42
N LEU A 7 34.35 -16.89 5.72
CA LEU A 7 35.40 -17.19 4.76
C LEU A 7 35.30 -18.64 4.20
N GLU A 8 34.96 -19.61 5.06
CA GLU A 8 34.74 -20.98 4.62
C GLU A 8 33.50 -21.15 3.76
N THR A 9 32.46 -20.41 4.08
CA THR A 9 31.24 -20.35 3.26
C THR A 9 31.52 -19.78 1.88
N GLU A 10 32.29 -18.69 1.78
CA GLU A 10 32.70 -18.08 0.53
C GLU A 10 33.49 -19.06 -0.34
N LYS A 11 34.48 -19.72 0.26
CA LYS A 11 35.30 -20.75 -0.40
C LYS A 11 34.46 -21.92 -0.90
N SER A 12 33.53 -22.38 -0.09
CA SER A 12 32.66 -23.51 -0.44
C SER A 12 31.74 -23.18 -1.62
N ILE A 13 31.19 -21.97 -1.68
CA ILE A 13 30.41 -21.50 -2.83
C ILE A 13 31.24 -21.50 -4.11
N LEU A 14 32.46 -20.94 -4.07
CA LEU A 14 33.37 -20.94 -5.21
C LEU A 14 33.77 -22.34 -5.63
N GLY A 15 34.06 -23.22 -4.66
CA GLY A 15 34.33 -24.63 -4.90
C GLY A 15 33.22 -25.33 -5.67
N HIS A 16 31.96 -25.12 -5.28
CA HIS A 16 30.80 -25.63 -6.01
C HIS A 16 30.74 -25.14 -7.46
N ILE A 17 31.01 -23.84 -7.70
CA ILE A 17 30.98 -23.24 -9.06
C ILE A 17 32.06 -23.82 -9.92
N ILE A 18 33.29 -23.98 -9.40
CA ILE A 18 34.44 -24.51 -10.14
C ILE A 18 34.22 -26.00 -10.45
N PHE A 19 33.69 -26.78 -9.52
CA PHE A 19 33.41 -28.20 -9.68
C PHE A 19 32.25 -28.47 -10.65
N ASP A 20 31.18 -27.67 -10.56
CA ASP A 20 30.01 -27.77 -11.43
C ASP A 20 29.59 -26.38 -11.88
N ASN A 21 29.98 -25.97 -13.09
CA ASN A 21 29.73 -24.66 -13.65
C ASN A 21 28.22 -24.31 -13.73
N LYS A 22 27.33 -25.32 -13.75
CA LYS A 22 25.87 -25.10 -13.72
C LYS A 22 25.40 -24.51 -12.40
N LYS A 23 26.18 -24.64 -11.33
CA LYS A 23 25.84 -24.04 -10.03
C LYS A 23 25.77 -22.54 -10.06
N ILE A 24 26.55 -21.88 -10.94
CA ILE A 24 26.49 -20.41 -11.11
C ILE A 24 25.10 -19.97 -11.61
N ASP A 25 24.38 -20.82 -12.36
CA ASP A 25 23.03 -20.55 -12.84
C ASP A 25 21.97 -20.64 -11.76
N LEU A 26 22.29 -21.32 -10.64
CA LEU A 26 21.41 -21.47 -9.50
C LEU A 26 21.52 -20.31 -8.51
N ILE A 27 22.50 -19.41 -8.70
CA ILE A 27 22.67 -18.24 -7.83
C ILE A 27 21.46 -17.32 -7.96
N LYS A 28 20.77 -17.09 -6.85
CA LYS A 28 19.59 -16.24 -6.77
C LYS A 28 19.90 -14.87 -6.16
N MET A 29 20.73 -14.85 -5.15
CA MET A 29 20.86 -13.69 -4.25
C MET A 29 22.29 -13.17 -4.11
N ILE A 30 23.32 -14.00 -4.33
CA ILE A 30 24.72 -13.62 -4.11
C ILE A 30 25.20 -12.61 -5.16
N LYS A 31 25.88 -11.59 -4.67
CA LYS A 31 26.58 -10.58 -5.45
C LYS A 31 28.04 -10.50 -5.02
N PRO A 32 28.96 -10.00 -5.85
CA PRO A 32 30.38 -9.89 -5.50
C PRO A 32 30.65 -9.19 -4.17
N TYR A 33 29.90 -8.14 -3.85
CA TYR A 33 30.08 -7.37 -2.61
C TYR A 33 29.67 -8.11 -1.32
N HIS A 34 29.04 -9.29 -1.41
CA HIS A 34 28.77 -10.15 -0.25
C HIS A 34 30.02 -10.89 0.23
N PHE A 35 31.01 -11.05 -0.64
CA PHE A 35 32.28 -11.67 -0.30
C PHE A 35 33.16 -10.69 0.48
N SER A 36 33.68 -11.12 1.61
CA SER A 36 34.57 -10.33 2.46
C SER A 36 36.04 -10.44 2.08
N ASP A 37 36.49 -11.59 1.58
CA ASP A 37 37.84 -11.79 1.07
C ASP A 37 37.95 -11.27 -0.38
N GLU A 38 38.90 -10.40 -0.62
CA GLU A 38 39.10 -9.74 -1.92
C GLU A 38 39.37 -10.74 -3.05
N ARG A 39 40.11 -11.82 -2.79
CA ARG A 39 40.40 -12.89 -3.74
C ARG A 39 39.11 -13.67 -4.08
N ASN A 40 38.32 -13.98 -3.10
CA ASN A 40 37.03 -14.67 -3.32
C ASN A 40 36.05 -13.81 -4.12
N ARG A 41 36.03 -12.50 -3.85
CA ARG A 41 35.23 -11.53 -4.62
C ARG A 41 35.68 -11.48 -6.08
N GLU A 42 36.98 -11.35 -6.34
CA GLU A 42 37.54 -11.30 -7.67
C GLU A 42 37.33 -12.61 -8.47
N LEU A 43 37.47 -13.77 -7.81
CA LEU A 43 37.15 -15.07 -8.41
C LEU A 43 35.67 -15.18 -8.78
N PHE A 44 34.79 -14.72 -7.91
CA PHE A 44 33.37 -14.75 -8.18
C PHE A 44 32.96 -13.80 -9.31
N GLU A 45 33.49 -12.57 -9.35
CA GLU A 45 33.27 -11.62 -10.44
C GLU A 45 33.74 -12.18 -11.77
N THR A 46 34.93 -12.79 -11.77
CA THR A 46 35.49 -13.43 -12.96
C THR A 46 34.66 -14.61 -13.41
N ALA A 47 34.17 -15.45 -12.48
CA ALA A 47 33.30 -16.56 -12.81
C ALA A 47 31.97 -16.09 -13.42
N LEU A 48 31.34 -15.02 -12.91
CA LEU A 48 30.13 -14.41 -13.49
C LEU A 48 30.43 -13.87 -14.92
N ARG A 49 31.57 -13.24 -15.14
CA ARG A 49 31.95 -12.76 -16.46
C ARG A 49 32.14 -13.91 -17.43
N PHE A 50 32.89 -14.97 -17.05
CA PHE A 50 33.08 -16.17 -17.87
C PHE A 50 31.78 -16.83 -18.26
N ARG A 51 30.84 -16.91 -17.32
CA ARG A 51 29.50 -17.42 -17.61
C ARG A 51 28.79 -16.60 -18.68
N ASN A 52 28.83 -15.27 -18.58
CA ASN A 52 28.21 -14.37 -19.56
C ASN A 52 28.90 -14.49 -20.97
N GLU A 53 30.18 -14.82 -20.99
CA GLU A 53 30.96 -15.04 -22.20
C GLU A 53 30.88 -16.49 -22.72
N ASN A 54 30.11 -17.37 -22.08
CA ASN A 54 30.05 -18.81 -22.34
C ASN A 54 31.45 -19.51 -22.29
N ARG A 55 32.32 -19.04 -21.41
CA ARG A 55 33.65 -19.63 -21.13
C ARG A 55 33.51 -20.64 -19.98
N VAL A 56 34.42 -21.64 -20.01
CA VAL A 56 34.50 -22.64 -18.93
C VAL A 56 35.09 -21.98 -17.67
N ILE A 57 34.48 -22.28 -16.53
CA ILE A 57 34.91 -21.83 -15.21
C ILE A 57 35.73 -22.96 -14.59
N ASP A 58 37.03 -22.93 -14.72
CA ASP A 58 37.96 -23.89 -14.08
C ASP A 58 39.15 -23.17 -13.43
N ALA A 59 39.89 -23.91 -12.63
CA ALA A 59 41.00 -23.33 -11.87
C ALA A 59 42.08 -22.71 -12.77
N ALA A 60 42.34 -23.28 -13.95
CA ALA A 60 43.35 -22.79 -14.86
C ALA A 60 42.94 -21.47 -15.52
N SER A 61 41.71 -21.41 -16.04
CA SER A 61 41.12 -20.22 -16.63
C SER A 61 41.00 -19.06 -15.65
N LEU A 62 40.59 -19.36 -14.40
CA LEU A 62 40.53 -18.35 -13.34
C LEU A 62 41.89 -17.83 -12.96
N PHE A 63 42.92 -18.71 -12.85
CA PHE A 63 44.31 -18.28 -12.62
C PHE A 63 44.85 -17.38 -13.72
N GLU A 64 44.64 -17.77 -14.97
CA GLU A 64 45.12 -16.96 -16.12
C GLU A 64 44.57 -15.53 -16.08
N GLU A 65 43.34 -15.37 -15.63
CA GLU A 65 42.64 -14.08 -15.60
C GLU A 65 42.99 -13.26 -14.35
N THR A 66 42.85 -13.86 -13.14
CA THR A 66 42.97 -13.16 -11.84
C THR A 66 44.39 -13.12 -11.29
N LYS A 67 45.29 -14.04 -11.75
CA LYS A 67 46.63 -14.26 -11.17
C LYS A 67 46.62 -14.66 -9.70
N ILE A 68 45.47 -15.07 -9.15
CA ILE A 68 45.38 -15.61 -7.80
C ILE A 68 46.05 -16.98 -7.74
N ASP A 69 46.80 -17.24 -6.67
CA ASP A 69 47.60 -18.46 -6.49
C ASP A 69 46.80 -19.74 -6.88
N PRO A 70 47.34 -20.55 -7.82
CA PRO A 70 46.69 -21.78 -8.27
C PRO A 70 46.43 -22.78 -7.14
N GLN A 71 47.29 -22.80 -6.10
CA GLN A 71 47.06 -23.65 -4.92
C GLN A 71 45.86 -23.19 -4.10
N TYR A 72 45.62 -21.89 -4.05
CA TYR A 72 44.43 -21.35 -3.41
C TYR A 72 43.19 -21.74 -4.20
N ILE A 73 43.17 -21.57 -5.51
CA ILE A 73 42.01 -21.90 -6.36
C ILE A 73 41.70 -23.39 -6.35
N SER A 74 42.72 -24.24 -6.47
CA SER A 74 42.55 -25.71 -6.44
C SER A 74 42.20 -26.26 -5.08
N GLY A 75 42.40 -25.50 -4.01
CA GLY A 75 42.02 -25.86 -2.65
C GLY A 75 40.58 -25.45 -2.29
N LEU A 76 39.82 -24.84 -3.24
CA LEU A 76 38.41 -24.49 -3.01
C LEU A 76 37.54 -25.74 -3.16
N GLU A 77 36.90 -26.16 -2.09
CA GLU A 77 36.02 -27.34 -2.07
C GLU A 77 34.59 -26.93 -1.70
N GLY A 78 33.61 -27.51 -2.40
CA GLY A 78 32.19 -27.31 -2.10
C GLY A 78 31.69 -28.27 -1.02
N TYR A 79 31.30 -27.76 0.12
CA TYR A 79 30.68 -28.50 1.22
C TYR A 79 29.21 -28.10 1.36
N ASP A 80 28.38 -28.95 1.89
CA ASP A 80 26.96 -28.72 2.16
C ASP A 80 26.11 -28.40 0.88
N SER A 81 24.85 -28.07 1.05
CA SER A 81 24.02 -27.70 -0.09
C SER A 81 24.27 -26.26 -0.52
N PHE A 82 24.28 -26.01 -1.82
CA PHE A 82 24.54 -24.70 -2.39
C PHE A 82 23.55 -23.63 -1.90
N ASP A 83 22.24 -23.95 -1.88
CA ASP A 83 21.19 -23.04 -1.39
C ASP A 83 21.36 -22.67 0.10
N PHE A 84 21.83 -23.61 0.91
CA PHE A 84 22.11 -23.38 2.32
C PHE A 84 23.32 -22.45 2.54
N LEU A 85 24.37 -22.63 1.73
CA LEU A 85 25.57 -21.77 1.76
C LEU A 85 25.25 -20.35 1.31
N GLU A 86 24.40 -20.19 0.29
CA GLU A 86 23.91 -18.91 -0.17
C GLU A 86 23.22 -18.14 0.95
N GLN A 87 22.32 -18.82 1.69
CA GLN A 87 21.61 -18.22 2.83
C GLN A 87 22.59 -17.80 3.95
N ILE A 88 23.54 -18.66 4.32
CA ILE A 88 24.55 -18.34 5.36
C ILE A 88 25.41 -17.16 4.97
N LEU A 89 25.83 -17.06 3.71
CA LEU A 89 26.63 -15.92 3.25
C LEU A 89 25.87 -14.61 3.39
N LEU A 90 24.61 -14.59 2.98
CA LEU A 90 23.74 -13.43 3.10
C LEU A 90 23.47 -13.06 4.56
N GLU A 91 23.15 -14.02 5.42
CA GLU A 91 22.96 -13.76 6.84
C GLU A 91 24.23 -13.18 7.48
N SER A 92 25.39 -13.69 7.11
CA SER A 92 26.68 -13.18 7.58
C SER A 92 26.96 -11.76 7.11
N PHE A 93 26.64 -11.45 5.85
CA PHE A 93 26.76 -10.10 5.29
C PHE A 93 25.84 -9.11 6.04
N ILE A 94 24.56 -9.46 6.22
CA ILE A 94 23.60 -8.65 6.96
C ILE A 94 24.09 -8.37 8.38
N ARG A 95 24.61 -9.38 9.09
CA ARG A 95 25.16 -9.21 10.44
C ARG A 95 26.34 -8.22 10.46
N THR A 96 27.23 -8.31 9.46
CA THR A 96 28.36 -7.39 9.35
C THR A 96 27.88 -5.96 9.16
N GLN A 97 26.93 -5.75 8.24
CA GLN A 97 26.37 -4.41 7.99
C GLN A 97 25.65 -3.83 9.23
N MET A 98 24.93 -4.68 9.98
CA MET A 98 24.29 -4.27 11.24
C MET A 98 25.34 -3.87 12.31
N GLN A 99 26.46 -4.60 12.40
CA GLN A 99 27.54 -4.27 13.34
C GLN A 99 28.25 -2.97 12.95
N GLU A 100 28.51 -2.77 11.66
CA GLU A 100 29.12 -1.53 11.15
C GLU A 100 28.20 -0.34 11.44
N LEU A 101 26.91 -0.46 11.21
CA LEU A 101 25.94 0.57 11.54
C LEU A 101 25.87 0.84 13.04
N ALA A 102 25.81 -0.21 13.87
CA ALA A 102 25.80 -0.05 15.32
C ALA A 102 27.06 0.67 15.82
N ASN A 103 28.23 0.34 15.28
CA ASN A 103 29.46 1.02 15.61
C ASN A 103 29.46 2.49 15.15
N SER A 104 28.96 2.77 13.95
CA SER A 104 28.86 4.14 13.43
C SER A 104 27.93 5.01 14.29
N ILE A 105 26.83 4.43 14.80
CA ILE A 105 25.90 5.10 15.70
C ILE A 105 26.55 5.39 17.06
N LEU A 106 27.39 4.46 17.56
CA LEU A 106 28.07 4.62 18.83
C LEU A 106 29.26 5.61 18.79
N GLU A 107 29.90 5.74 17.64
CA GLU A 107 31.09 6.58 17.47
C GLU A 107 30.77 8.02 17.04
N LYS A 108 29.59 8.26 16.47
CA LYS A 108 29.14 9.57 16.01
C LYS A 108 28.12 10.15 16.96
N ASP A 109 28.27 11.44 17.27
CA ASP A 109 27.25 12.25 17.96
C ASP A 109 26.14 12.58 16.94
N LEU A 110 25.41 11.52 16.49
CA LEU A 110 24.38 11.64 15.47
C LEU A 110 23.09 12.21 16.05
N GLU A 111 22.51 13.18 15.36
CA GLU A 111 21.14 13.59 15.66
C GLU A 111 20.18 12.41 15.44
N LYS A 112 19.09 12.39 16.21
CA LYS A 112 18.08 11.31 16.17
C LYS A 112 17.55 11.03 14.75
N THR A 113 17.45 12.05 13.92
CA THR A 113 17.06 11.98 12.49
C THR A 113 18.05 11.23 11.63
N ASP A 114 19.34 11.32 11.91
CA ASP A 114 20.39 10.66 11.11
C ASP A 114 20.46 9.16 11.42
N ILE A 115 20.23 8.79 12.70
CA ILE A 115 20.12 7.39 13.11
C ILE A 115 18.95 6.69 12.42
N PHE A 116 17.80 7.35 12.34
CA PHE A 116 16.62 6.79 11.66
C PHE A 116 16.84 6.63 10.16
N ALA A 117 17.50 7.58 9.50
CA ALA A 117 17.81 7.50 8.08
C ALA A 117 18.78 6.34 7.76
N GLU A 118 19.81 6.14 8.60
CA GLU A 118 20.75 5.03 8.45
C GLU A 118 20.08 3.66 8.71
N LEU A 119 19.21 3.57 9.71
CA LEU A 119 18.41 2.35 9.97
C LEU A 119 17.46 2.02 8.81
N GLU A 120 16.84 3.02 8.20
CA GLU A 120 15.95 2.82 7.05
C GLU A 120 16.71 2.34 5.82
N ASN A 121 17.88 2.92 5.56
CA ASN A 121 18.77 2.43 4.49
C ASN A 121 19.17 0.97 4.71
N LEU A 122 19.45 0.58 5.94
CA LEU A 122 19.75 -0.81 6.29
C LEU A 122 18.53 -1.71 6.08
N ILE A 123 17.35 -1.30 6.55
CA ILE A 123 16.10 -2.05 6.36
C ILE A 123 15.81 -2.22 4.86
N THR A 124 15.94 -1.15 4.07
CA THR A 124 15.73 -1.20 2.62
C THR A 124 16.73 -2.14 1.93
N THR A 125 17.97 -2.15 2.42
CA THR A 125 19.00 -3.07 1.94
C THR A 125 18.63 -4.52 2.27
N ILE A 126 18.20 -4.79 3.49
CA ILE A 126 17.77 -6.12 3.95
C ILE A 126 16.52 -6.57 3.19
N ASP A 127 15.52 -5.72 3.03
CA ASP A 127 14.30 -6.01 2.27
C ASP A 127 14.61 -6.32 0.79
N GLY A 128 15.59 -5.64 0.19
CA GLY A 128 16.08 -5.94 -1.15
C GLY A 128 16.72 -7.34 -1.29
N PHE A 129 17.13 -7.99 -0.18
CA PHE A 129 17.62 -9.36 -0.17
C PHE A 129 16.51 -10.40 0.07
N ILE A 130 15.37 -10.00 0.66
CA ILE A 130 14.27 -10.91 1.02
C ILE A 130 13.30 -11.10 -0.16
N ASP A 131 13.16 -10.09 -1.04
CA ASP A 131 12.22 -10.07 -2.17
C ASP A 131 12.89 -10.45 -3.51
N ILE A 132 13.53 -11.61 -3.59
CA ILE A 132 13.93 -12.14 -4.89
C ILE A 132 12.83 -13.05 -5.42
N PRO A 133 12.35 -12.79 -6.66
CA PRO A 133 11.34 -13.63 -7.29
C PRO A 133 11.83 -15.07 -7.34
N LYS A 134 11.02 -16.00 -6.82
CA LYS A 134 11.35 -17.43 -6.73
C LYS A 134 11.60 -18.12 -8.07
N THR A 135 11.34 -17.45 -9.21
CA THR A 135 11.56 -18.04 -10.54
C THR A 135 11.89 -16.98 -11.59
N PHE A 136 13.08 -17.05 -12.16
CA PHE A 136 13.41 -16.50 -13.47
C PHE A 136 12.96 -17.50 -14.54
N GLY A 137 11.66 -17.56 -14.83
CA GLY A 137 11.13 -18.38 -15.93
C GLY A 137 9.72 -17.92 -16.28
N GLN A 138 9.56 -17.36 -17.49
CA GLN A 138 8.24 -16.96 -18.00
C GLN A 138 7.22 -18.10 -17.94
N ALA A 139 7.64 -19.36 -18.08
CA ALA A 139 6.75 -20.51 -18.09
C ALA A 139 6.01 -20.72 -16.75
N GLY A 140 6.70 -20.68 -15.60
CA GLY A 140 6.07 -20.87 -14.29
C GLY A 140 5.11 -19.75 -13.93
N ILE A 141 5.47 -18.49 -14.21
CA ILE A 141 4.58 -17.34 -13.95
C ILE A 141 3.32 -17.41 -14.84
N LEU A 142 3.45 -17.82 -16.10
CA LEU A 142 2.32 -17.94 -17.01
C LEU A 142 1.37 -19.08 -16.60
N GLU A 143 1.89 -20.20 -16.10
CA GLU A 143 1.09 -21.28 -15.52
C GLU A 143 0.35 -20.80 -14.27
N ASP A 144 1.02 -20.15 -13.33
CA ASP A 144 0.40 -19.57 -12.14
C ASP A 144 -0.72 -18.56 -12.49
N VAL A 145 -0.48 -17.69 -13.48
CA VAL A 145 -1.49 -16.74 -13.97
C VAL A 145 -2.68 -17.44 -14.61
N MET A 146 -2.45 -18.50 -15.43
CA MET A 146 -3.54 -19.26 -16.04
C MET A 146 -4.35 -20.03 -15.00
N ASP A 147 -3.69 -20.64 -14.03
CA ASP A 147 -4.36 -21.34 -12.93
C ASP A 147 -5.20 -20.37 -12.08
N GLU A 148 -4.68 -19.17 -11.82
CA GLU A 148 -5.42 -18.11 -11.13
C GLU A 148 -6.63 -17.64 -11.96
N ILE A 149 -6.49 -17.44 -13.26
CA ILE A 149 -7.61 -17.07 -14.15
C ILE A 149 -8.69 -18.15 -14.13
N ILE A 150 -8.31 -19.42 -14.27
CA ILE A 150 -9.24 -20.55 -14.27
C ILE A 150 -9.97 -20.65 -12.93
N LYS A 151 -9.23 -20.60 -11.82
CA LYS A 151 -9.79 -20.62 -10.47
C LYS A 151 -10.74 -19.45 -10.22
N ASN A 152 -10.37 -18.26 -10.67
CA ASN A 152 -11.16 -17.03 -10.47
C ASN A 152 -12.41 -16.99 -11.36
N ARG A 153 -12.44 -17.70 -12.50
CA ARG A 153 -13.62 -17.83 -13.35
C ARG A 153 -14.69 -18.71 -12.69
N ASP A 154 -14.29 -19.81 -12.08
CA ASP A 154 -15.18 -20.88 -11.63
C ASP A 154 -15.54 -20.79 -10.14
N SER A 155 -14.87 -19.93 -9.38
CA SER A 155 -15.18 -19.63 -7.97
C SER A 155 -15.42 -18.13 -7.77
N GLU A 156 -16.21 -17.77 -6.75
CA GLU A 156 -16.21 -16.37 -6.30
C GLU A 156 -14.78 -15.99 -5.93
N ASN A 157 -14.27 -14.92 -6.55
CA ASN A 157 -12.89 -14.50 -6.37
C ASN A 157 -12.72 -13.90 -4.97
N GLU A 158 -12.40 -14.77 -3.99
CA GLU A 158 -12.16 -14.40 -2.58
C GLU A 158 -10.93 -13.48 -2.41
N ASN A 159 -10.05 -13.41 -3.42
CA ASN A 159 -8.85 -12.58 -3.38
C ASN A 159 -9.13 -11.10 -3.63
N LEU A 160 -10.28 -10.75 -4.20
CA LEU A 160 -10.66 -9.37 -4.46
C LEU A 160 -11.52 -8.84 -3.31
N LEU A 161 -11.22 -7.61 -2.85
CA LEU A 161 -12.11 -6.92 -1.94
C LEU A 161 -13.29 -6.35 -2.71
N LYS A 162 -14.49 -6.66 -2.23
CA LYS A 162 -15.76 -6.13 -2.72
C LYS A 162 -16.42 -5.28 -1.63
N PHE A 163 -17.25 -4.33 -2.04
CA PHE A 163 -17.91 -3.38 -1.15
C PHE A 163 -19.42 -3.44 -1.36
N ASP A 164 -20.12 -4.07 -0.43
CA ASP A 164 -21.57 -4.33 -0.54
C ASP A 164 -22.41 -3.04 -0.47
N SER A 165 -21.93 -2.06 0.29
CA SER A 165 -22.59 -0.75 0.39
C SER A 165 -22.23 0.23 -0.72
N LEU A 166 -21.26 -0.11 -1.56
CA LEU A 166 -20.74 0.70 -2.66
C LEU A 166 -20.66 -0.14 -3.96
N PRO A 167 -21.78 -0.67 -4.45
CA PRO A 167 -21.83 -1.61 -5.56
C PRO A 167 -21.23 -1.06 -6.86
N SER A 168 -21.26 0.26 -7.06
CA SER A 168 -20.60 0.88 -8.22
C SER A 168 -19.08 0.70 -8.23
N ILE A 169 -18.42 0.61 -7.07
CA ILE A 169 -17.01 0.24 -7.02
C ILE A 169 -16.83 -1.15 -7.60
N ASN A 170 -17.60 -2.12 -7.13
CA ASN A 170 -17.53 -3.49 -7.63
C ASN A 170 -17.84 -3.56 -9.14
N LYS A 171 -18.84 -2.80 -9.61
CA LYS A 171 -19.24 -2.74 -11.02
C LYS A 171 -18.14 -2.15 -11.91
N TYR A 172 -17.53 -1.02 -11.51
CA TYR A 172 -16.62 -0.27 -12.38
C TYR A 172 -15.15 -0.70 -12.22
N VAL A 173 -14.79 -1.23 -11.05
CA VAL A 173 -13.42 -1.64 -10.74
C VAL A 173 -13.23 -3.16 -10.82
N GLY A 174 -14.31 -3.93 -10.61
CA GLY A 174 -14.26 -5.39 -10.58
C GLY A 174 -13.84 -5.97 -9.24
N GLY A 175 -13.48 -5.11 -8.27
CA GLY A 175 -12.90 -5.44 -6.98
C GLY A 175 -11.46 -4.92 -6.83
N ILE A 176 -10.98 -4.86 -5.61
CA ILE A 176 -9.65 -4.32 -5.26
C ILE A 176 -8.69 -5.47 -5.02
N ASN A 177 -7.55 -5.46 -5.72
CA ASN A 177 -6.47 -6.44 -5.57
C ASN A 177 -5.59 -6.15 -4.35
N LYS A 178 -4.88 -7.17 -3.87
CA LYS A 178 -4.00 -7.11 -2.69
C LYS A 178 -2.84 -6.12 -2.81
N THR A 179 -2.46 -5.71 -4.01
CA THR A 179 -1.36 -4.76 -4.24
C THR A 179 -1.84 -3.39 -4.72
N ASP A 180 -3.14 -3.11 -4.64
CA ASP A 180 -3.69 -1.85 -5.13
C ASP A 180 -3.49 -0.70 -4.15
N LEU A 181 -3.13 0.45 -4.70
CA LEU A 181 -3.17 1.73 -4.03
C LEU A 181 -4.37 2.52 -4.51
N ILE A 182 -5.23 2.91 -3.58
CA ILE A 182 -6.45 3.67 -3.83
C ILE A 182 -6.28 5.09 -3.28
N GLY A 183 -6.40 6.09 -4.13
CA GLY A 183 -6.44 7.48 -3.72
C GLY A 183 -7.87 7.98 -3.58
N ILE A 184 -8.18 8.67 -2.48
CA ILE A 184 -9.44 9.39 -2.27
C ILE A 184 -9.11 10.85 -2.06
N TYR A 185 -9.65 11.72 -2.89
CA TYR A 185 -9.38 13.14 -2.90
C TYR A 185 -10.67 13.96 -2.96
N GLY A 186 -10.66 15.15 -2.39
CA GLY A 186 -11.79 16.06 -2.44
C GLY A 186 -11.70 17.17 -1.40
N ARG A 187 -12.59 18.17 -1.51
CA ARG A 187 -12.62 19.33 -0.62
C ARG A 187 -12.94 18.90 0.83
N GLU A 188 -12.69 19.79 1.76
CA GLU A 188 -13.15 19.63 3.14
C GLU A 188 -14.68 19.38 3.17
N LYS A 189 -15.14 18.54 4.11
CA LYS A 189 -16.56 18.16 4.26
C LYS A 189 -17.16 17.40 3.06
N SER A 190 -16.36 16.88 2.14
CA SER A 190 -16.85 16.05 1.03
C SER A 190 -17.02 14.56 1.35
N THR A 191 -17.12 14.19 2.62
CA THR A 191 -17.37 12.81 3.13
C THR A 191 -16.28 11.76 2.83
N LYS A 192 -15.04 12.15 2.47
CA LYS A 192 -13.92 11.24 2.18
C LYS A 192 -13.69 10.19 3.28
N THR A 193 -13.52 10.66 4.52
CA THR A 193 -13.38 9.82 5.72
C THR A 193 -14.54 8.85 5.87
N THR A 194 -15.78 9.33 5.67
CA THR A 194 -16.99 8.49 5.79
C THR A 194 -17.02 7.39 4.72
N PHE A 195 -16.62 7.74 3.48
CA PHE A 195 -16.49 6.80 2.36
C PHE A 195 -15.46 5.71 2.68
N ALA A 196 -14.27 6.09 3.14
CA ALA A 196 -13.23 5.13 3.52
C ALA A 196 -13.62 4.24 4.71
N ILE A 197 -14.25 4.82 5.75
CA ILE A 197 -14.80 4.03 6.88
C ILE A 197 -15.81 3.02 6.37
N ARG A 198 -16.66 3.40 5.40
CA ARG A 198 -17.63 2.48 4.82
C ARG A 198 -16.96 1.32 4.11
N MET A 199 -15.87 1.58 3.34
CA MET A 199 -15.05 0.53 2.76
C MET A 199 -14.48 -0.42 3.83
N ALA A 200 -13.91 0.12 4.92
CA ALA A 200 -13.39 -0.70 6.01
C ALA A 200 -14.46 -1.55 6.70
N LEU A 201 -15.64 -0.98 6.90
CA LEU A 201 -16.78 -1.69 7.49
C LEU A 201 -17.26 -2.84 6.60
N ASP A 202 -17.37 -2.63 5.29
CA ASP A 202 -17.78 -3.69 4.35
C ASP A 202 -16.77 -4.85 4.38
N VAL A 203 -15.47 -4.55 4.44
CA VAL A 203 -14.41 -5.56 4.58
C VAL A 203 -14.53 -6.32 5.90
N ALA A 204 -14.70 -5.60 7.01
CA ALA A 204 -14.81 -6.21 8.35
C ALA A 204 -16.07 -7.03 8.52
N LEU A 205 -17.21 -6.59 7.95
CA LEU A 205 -18.49 -7.31 7.98
C LEU A 205 -18.44 -8.62 7.17
N GLN A 206 -17.55 -8.73 6.18
CA GLN A 206 -17.28 -9.97 5.45
C GLN A 206 -16.33 -10.91 6.20
N GLY A 207 -15.98 -10.62 7.46
CA GLY A 207 -15.09 -11.42 8.28
C GLY A 207 -13.59 -11.20 8.01
N LYS A 208 -13.25 -10.25 7.13
CA LYS A 208 -11.88 -9.85 6.80
C LYS A 208 -11.38 -8.80 7.80
N SER A 209 -10.08 -8.47 7.74
CA SER A 209 -9.42 -7.57 8.68
C SER A 209 -9.10 -6.22 8.05
N ALA A 210 -9.45 -5.12 8.71
CA ALA A 210 -9.14 -3.76 8.27
C ALA A 210 -8.49 -2.94 9.39
N VAL A 211 -7.58 -2.03 9.00
CA VAL A 211 -6.95 -1.06 9.90
C VAL A 211 -7.13 0.36 9.39
N ILE A 212 -7.45 1.29 10.28
CA ILE A 212 -7.59 2.71 9.99
C ILE A 212 -6.57 3.49 10.84
N PHE A 213 -5.66 4.19 10.18
CA PHE A 213 -4.81 5.20 10.79
C PHE A 213 -5.49 6.56 10.66
N SER A 214 -5.96 7.11 11.77
CA SER A 214 -6.72 8.36 11.81
C SER A 214 -5.87 9.48 12.37
N TYR A 215 -5.54 10.48 11.55
CA TYR A 215 -4.76 11.65 11.92
C TYR A 215 -5.61 12.90 12.18
N GLU A 216 -6.87 12.91 11.76
CA GLU A 216 -7.77 14.04 11.91
C GLU A 216 -8.74 13.87 13.07
N ILE A 217 -9.18 12.64 13.32
CA ILE A 217 -10.25 12.31 14.25
C ILE A 217 -9.72 11.37 15.32
N ASP A 218 -10.00 11.65 16.59
CA ASP A 218 -9.60 10.77 17.69
C ASP A 218 -10.35 9.42 17.63
N GLU A 219 -9.80 8.42 18.32
CA GLU A 219 -10.32 7.04 18.30
C GLU A 219 -11.78 6.97 18.78
N LYS A 220 -12.14 7.72 19.82
CA LYS A 220 -13.51 7.74 20.37
C LYS A 220 -14.49 8.34 19.38
N GLU A 221 -14.14 9.44 18.75
CA GLU A 221 -14.96 10.07 17.73
C GLU A 221 -15.10 9.17 16.49
N MET A 222 -14.04 8.45 16.12
CA MET A 222 -14.07 7.48 15.04
C MET A 222 -15.06 6.34 15.34
N TYR A 223 -15.03 5.75 16.54
CA TYR A 223 -16.03 4.74 16.93
C TYR A 223 -17.46 5.29 17.01
N GLN A 224 -17.65 6.54 17.42
CA GLN A 224 -18.97 7.20 17.38
C GLN A 224 -19.49 7.31 15.94
N LYS A 225 -18.61 7.65 15.00
CA LYS A 225 -18.91 7.74 13.57
C LYS A 225 -19.25 6.37 12.97
N ILE A 226 -18.49 5.33 13.33
CA ILE A 226 -18.75 3.94 12.94
C ILE A 226 -20.13 3.48 13.47
N LEU A 227 -20.42 3.71 14.74
CA LEU A 227 -21.72 3.37 15.33
C LEU A 227 -22.86 4.14 14.65
N SER A 228 -22.64 5.40 14.29
CA SER A 228 -23.60 6.19 13.51
C SER A 228 -23.90 5.53 12.15
N LEU A 229 -22.86 5.09 11.44
CA LEU A 229 -22.97 4.43 10.13
C LEU A 229 -23.68 3.06 10.20
N LEU A 230 -23.46 2.30 11.28
CA LEU A 230 -24.09 1.00 11.48
C LEU A 230 -25.56 1.11 11.90
N THR A 231 -25.87 2.12 12.71
CA THR A 231 -27.22 2.27 13.28
C THR A 231 -28.14 3.21 12.51
N GLY A 232 -27.57 4.12 11.70
CA GLY A 232 -28.31 5.22 11.09
C GLY A 232 -28.79 6.27 12.11
N ILE A 233 -28.22 6.30 13.31
CA ILE A 233 -28.44 7.34 14.31
C ILE A 233 -27.43 8.45 14.09
N SER A 234 -27.89 9.70 14.07
CA SER A 234 -26.97 10.82 13.79
C SER A 234 -25.82 10.89 14.82
N GLN A 235 -24.63 11.21 14.36
CA GLN A 235 -23.44 11.36 15.23
C GLN A 235 -23.69 12.41 16.33
N THR A 236 -24.46 13.44 16.04
CA THR A 236 -24.84 14.48 17.02
C THR A 236 -25.59 13.89 18.19
N LYS A 237 -26.55 12.96 17.96
CA LYS A 237 -27.30 12.28 19.05
C LYS A 237 -26.38 11.35 19.85
N ILE A 238 -25.45 10.68 19.20
CA ILE A 238 -24.48 9.78 19.87
C ILE A 238 -23.52 10.59 20.74
N ARG A 239 -23.05 11.74 20.25
CA ARG A 239 -22.13 12.64 20.96
C ARG A 239 -22.81 13.38 22.12
N ASN A 240 -24.06 13.80 21.93
CA ASN A 240 -24.89 14.48 22.95
C ASN A 240 -26.19 13.75 23.20
N PRO A 241 -26.19 12.63 23.95
CA PRO A 241 -27.40 11.79 24.11
C PRO A 241 -28.55 12.45 24.90
N LYS A 242 -28.27 13.50 25.67
CA LYS A 242 -29.32 14.27 26.35
C LYS A 242 -30.11 15.14 25.37
N GLY A 243 -29.45 15.58 24.28
CA GLY A 243 -30.05 16.52 23.34
C GLY A 243 -30.35 17.89 23.93
N PHE A 244 -30.93 18.77 23.12
CA PHE A 244 -31.42 20.08 23.54
C PHE A 244 -32.96 20.04 23.75
N ASN A 245 -33.66 19.10 23.12
CA ASN A 245 -35.11 18.89 23.18
C ASN A 245 -35.42 17.39 22.97
N SER A 246 -36.70 17.04 22.97
CA SER A 246 -37.17 15.65 22.77
C SER A 246 -36.75 15.05 21.42
N GLU A 247 -36.68 15.86 20.35
CA GLU A 247 -36.32 15.40 19.00
C GLU A 247 -34.84 15.10 18.84
N THR A 248 -34.02 15.89 19.53
CA THR A 248 -32.52 15.74 19.46
C THR A 248 -32.00 14.78 20.52
N ARG A 249 -32.84 14.34 21.49
CA ARG A 249 -32.48 13.38 22.52
C ARG A 249 -32.40 11.97 21.96
N LEU A 250 -31.43 11.20 22.44
CA LEU A 250 -31.32 9.77 22.16
C LEU A 250 -32.47 9.01 22.86
N THR A 251 -33.27 8.29 22.09
CA THR A 251 -34.40 7.51 22.62
C THR A 251 -33.91 6.16 23.16
N ASN A 252 -34.76 5.50 23.99
CA ASN A 252 -34.46 4.16 24.50
C ASN A 252 -34.33 3.12 23.39
N ALA A 253 -35.16 3.24 22.33
CA ALA A 253 -35.05 2.35 21.15
C ALA A 253 -33.74 2.54 20.39
N GLU A 254 -33.30 3.79 20.20
CA GLU A 254 -32.02 4.10 19.58
C GLU A 254 -30.84 3.60 20.44
N LEU A 255 -30.95 3.74 21.78
CA LEU A 255 -29.95 3.23 22.71
C LEU A 255 -29.82 1.70 22.63
N GLU A 256 -30.94 0.99 22.54
CA GLU A 256 -30.92 -0.47 22.41
C GLU A 256 -30.33 -0.90 21.06
N LYS A 257 -30.65 -0.19 19.98
CA LYS A 257 -30.01 -0.40 18.67
C LYS A 257 -28.51 -0.19 18.73
N LEU A 258 -28.04 0.87 19.39
CA LEU A 258 -26.60 1.11 19.59
C LEU A 258 -25.92 -0.03 20.37
N ARG A 259 -26.58 -0.58 21.41
CA ARG A 259 -26.05 -1.72 22.16
C ARG A 259 -25.93 -2.99 21.32
N GLN A 260 -26.87 -3.23 20.44
CA GLN A 260 -26.84 -4.39 19.54
C GLN A 260 -25.69 -4.27 18.54
N GLU A 261 -25.56 -3.12 17.88
CA GLU A 261 -24.47 -2.90 16.92
C GLU A 261 -23.09 -2.82 17.58
N TYR A 262 -22.99 -2.27 18.80
CA TYR A 262 -21.76 -2.33 19.59
C TYR A 262 -21.28 -3.76 19.83
N LYS A 263 -22.17 -4.71 20.18
CA LYS A 263 -21.82 -6.11 20.36
C LYS A 263 -21.33 -6.78 19.08
N LYS A 264 -21.86 -6.37 17.93
CA LYS A 264 -21.38 -6.83 16.62
C LYS A 264 -20.02 -6.23 16.32
N LEU A 265 -19.85 -4.92 16.50
CA LEU A 265 -18.60 -4.20 16.24
C LEU A 265 -17.43 -4.79 17.04
N GLN A 266 -17.66 -5.20 18.31
CA GLN A 266 -16.63 -5.86 19.12
C GLN A 266 -16.09 -7.17 18.53
N LYS A 267 -16.82 -7.79 17.61
CA LYS A 267 -16.42 -9.05 16.96
C LYS A 267 -15.78 -8.84 15.60
N LEU A 268 -15.80 -7.62 15.09
CA LEU A 268 -15.20 -7.30 13.81
C LEU A 268 -13.68 -7.15 13.95
N ASN A 269 -12.94 -7.62 12.96
CA ASN A 269 -11.52 -7.42 12.85
C ASN A 269 -11.23 -6.02 12.28
N LEU A 270 -11.61 -4.98 13.02
CA LEU A 270 -11.43 -3.57 12.67
C LEU A 270 -10.62 -2.87 13.77
N SER A 271 -9.41 -2.44 13.43
CA SER A 271 -8.52 -1.73 14.33
C SER A 271 -8.41 -0.26 13.94
N ILE A 272 -8.39 0.62 14.93
CA ILE A 272 -8.21 2.06 14.75
C ILE A 272 -6.95 2.46 15.52
N TYR A 273 -6.04 3.15 14.84
CA TYR A 273 -4.86 3.74 15.45
C TYR A 273 -4.99 5.26 15.39
N PRO A 274 -4.97 5.95 16.54
CA PRO A 274 -5.03 7.40 16.58
C PRO A 274 -3.72 8.02 16.08
N ALA A 275 -3.83 9.25 15.58
CA ALA A 275 -2.78 9.99 14.92
C ALA A 275 -1.63 10.37 15.84
N GLN A 276 -0.50 9.69 15.71
CA GLN A 276 0.84 10.16 16.14
C GLN A 276 1.93 9.29 15.51
N GLU A 277 1.55 8.40 14.58
CA GLU A 277 2.48 7.45 14.02
C GLU A 277 3.20 8.04 12.80
N SER A 278 4.51 7.86 12.75
CA SER A 278 5.29 8.11 11.54
C SER A 278 5.03 7.02 10.50
N GLU A 279 5.39 7.26 9.22
CA GLU A 279 5.26 6.26 8.17
C GLU A 279 5.95 4.93 8.50
N LEU A 280 7.10 4.96 9.19
CA LEU A 280 7.82 3.76 9.61
C LEU A 280 7.07 2.97 10.68
N ASN A 281 6.44 3.66 11.64
CA ASN A 281 5.62 3.02 12.65
C ASN A 281 4.38 2.39 12.03
N ILE A 282 3.74 3.06 11.06
CA ILE A 282 2.63 2.50 10.27
C ILE A 282 3.08 1.21 9.60
N GLN A 283 4.23 1.21 8.93
CA GLN A 283 4.77 0.02 8.27
C GLN A 283 4.98 -1.14 9.25
N ASN A 284 5.57 -0.88 10.41
CA ASN A 284 5.82 -1.90 11.43
C ASN A 284 4.52 -2.46 12.01
N ILE A 285 3.53 -1.60 12.28
CA ILE A 285 2.19 -2.03 12.74
C ILE A 285 1.54 -2.90 11.66
N CYS A 286 1.55 -2.45 10.41
CA CYS A 286 0.97 -3.19 9.29
C CYS A 286 1.66 -4.53 9.04
N ARG A 287 3.01 -4.61 9.13
CA ARG A 287 3.75 -5.88 9.04
C ARG A 287 3.32 -6.88 10.12
N ASN A 288 3.11 -6.40 11.34
CA ASN A 288 2.67 -7.26 12.44
C ASN A 288 1.22 -7.72 12.24
N LEU A 289 0.33 -6.83 11.82
CA LEU A 289 -1.07 -7.16 11.54
C LEU A 289 -1.20 -8.10 10.32
N ALA A 290 -0.36 -7.93 9.29
CA ALA A 290 -0.35 -8.78 8.10
C ALA A 290 -0.04 -10.24 8.42
N LYS A 291 0.79 -10.52 9.45
CA LYS A 291 1.01 -11.90 9.95
C LYS A 291 -0.27 -12.55 10.49
N GLY A 292 -1.23 -11.76 10.95
CA GLY A 292 -2.55 -12.19 11.42
C GLY A 292 -3.64 -12.19 10.36
N GLY A 293 -3.32 -11.84 9.10
CA GLY A 293 -4.28 -11.79 8.00
C GLY A 293 -4.95 -10.42 7.85
N LEU A 294 -4.18 -9.37 7.56
CA LEU A 294 -4.70 -8.04 7.25
C LEU A 294 -5.14 -7.95 5.78
N ASP A 295 -6.34 -7.41 5.54
CA ASP A 295 -6.94 -7.32 4.20
C ASP A 295 -7.08 -5.89 3.66
N LEU A 296 -7.09 -4.86 4.52
CA LEU A 296 -7.22 -3.45 4.09
C LEU A 296 -6.53 -2.49 5.06
N ILE A 297 -5.79 -1.53 4.49
CA ILE A 297 -5.17 -0.43 5.23
C ILE A 297 -5.78 0.88 4.76
N ILE A 298 -6.20 1.74 5.70
CA ILE A 298 -6.69 3.09 5.42
C ILE A 298 -5.86 4.11 6.19
N VAL A 299 -5.44 5.18 5.51
CA VAL A 299 -4.70 6.30 6.09
C VAL A 299 -5.47 7.60 5.87
N ASP A 300 -6.01 8.17 6.95
CA ASP A 300 -6.83 9.37 6.96
C ASP A 300 -6.17 10.46 7.86
N TYR A 301 -5.44 11.42 7.34
CA TYR A 301 -5.08 11.63 5.94
C TYR A 301 -3.56 11.86 5.79
N LEU A 302 -3.09 11.62 4.60
CA LEU A 302 -1.68 11.54 4.22
C LEU A 302 -0.79 12.70 4.71
N LEU A 303 -1.33 13.91 4.76
CA LEU A 303 -0.56 15.13 5.06
C LEU A 303 -0.19 15.32 6.53
N LEU A 304 -0.88 14.66 7.44
CA LEU A 304 -0.63 14.76 8.88
C LEU A 304 0.41 13.73 9.37
N ILE A 305 0.82 12.79 8.53
CA ILE A 305 1.87 11.83 8.89
C ILE A 305 3.16 12.60 9.17
N GLU A 306 3.79 12.40 10.32
CA GLU A 306 5.10 12.95 10.61
C GLU A 306 6.15 12.33 9.69
N ALA A 307 6.82 13.18 8.91
CA ALA A 307 7.89 12.73 8.04
C ALA A 307 9.19 12.52 8.83
N TYR A 308 9.84 11.37 8.63
CA TYR A 308 11.12 11.06 9.27
C TYR A 308 12.29 11.90 8.73
N LYS A 309 12.13 12.54 7.56
CA LYS A 309 13.13 13.42 6.94
C LYS A 309 12.56 14.80 6.61
N LYS A 310 13.43 15.80 6.48
CA LYS A 310 13.05 17.13 6.00
C LYS A 310 12.90 17.11 4.49
N TYR A 311 11.82 17.71 3.99
CA TYR A 311 11.54 17.85 2.56
C TYR A 311 11.71 19.29 2.12
N PRO A 312 12.29 19.54 0.93
CA PRO A 312 12.44 20.91 0.39
C PRO A 312 11.10 21.59 0.17
N ASN A 313 10.09 20.81 -0.20
CA ASN A 313 8.74 21.30 -0.44
C ASN A 313 7.69 20.21 -0.21
N TYR A 314 6.46 20.65 -0.14
CA TYR A 314 5.31 19.83 0.16
C TYR A 314 5.03 18.75 -0.93
N ARG A 315 5.27 19.10 -2.20
CA ARG A 315 5.05 18.19 -3.34
C ARG A 315 5.95 16.97 -3.29
N GLU A 316 7.21 17.17 -2.95
CA GLU A 316 8.17 16.06 -2.81
C GLU A 316 7.78 15.12 -1.66
N ARG A 317 7.37 15.70 -0.52
CA ARG A 317 6.89 14.93 0.62
C ARG A 317 5.71 14.03 0.24
N ILE A 318 4.70 14.56 -0.45
CA ILE A 318 3.52 13.79 -0.86
C ILE A 318 3.90 12.68 -1.86
N ASN A 319 4.75 12.99 -2.82
CA ASN A 319 5.20 11.98 -3.78
C ASN A 319 5.94 10.83 -3.09
N ASP A 320 6.82 11.14 -2.13
CA ASP A 320 7.56 10.13 -1.39
C ASP A 320 6.63 9.27 -0.51
N LEU A 321 5.72 9.90 0.25
CA LEU A 321 4.73 9.20 1.05
C LEU A 321 3.82 8.30 0.19
N THR A 322 3.34 8.80 -0.94
CA THR A 322 2.51 8.02 -1.86
C THR A 322 3.28 6.80 -2.39
N ARG A 323 4.54 7.02 -2.78
CA ARG A 323 5.43 5.95 -3.24
C ARG A 323 5.72 4.94 -2.12
N PHE A 324 5.99 5.41 -0.91
CA PHE A 324 6.19 4.57 0.27
C PHE A 324 4.98 3.62 0.49
N PHE A 325 3.77 4.16 0.52
CA PHE A 325 2.56 3.34 0.70
C PHE A 325 2.29 2.40 -0.48
N LYS A 326 2.66 2.79 -1.71
CA LYS A 326 2.58 1.88 -2.86
C LYS A 326 3.54 0.70 -2.72
N LEU A 327 4.77 0.94 -2.30
CA LEU A 327 5.76 -0.12 -2.04
C LEU A 327 5.31 -1.00 -0.87
N MET A 328 4.79 -0.41 0.20
CA MET A 328 4.24 -1.15 1.33
C MET A 328 3.08 -2.06 0.93
N SER A 329 2.14 -1.58 0.10
CA SER A 329 1.04 -2.40 -0.44
C SER A 329 1.58 -3.61 -1.21
N ASN A 330 2.59 -3.40 -2.07
CA ASN A 330 3.21 -4.49 -2.82
C ASN A 330 3.93 -5.51 -1.90
N GLN A 331 4.67 -5.04 -0.90
CA GLN A 331 5.44 -5.90 0.03
C GLN A 331 4.53 -6.72 0.95
N LEU A 332 3.47 -6.10 1.48
CA LEU A 332 2.57 -6.76 2.41
C LEU A 332 1.47 -7.56 1.71
N HIS A 333 1.29 -7.39 0.40
CA HIS A 333 0.14 -7.90 -0.34
C HIS A 333 -1.20 -7.50 0.31
N VAL A 334 -1.30 -6.23 0.74
CA VAL A 334 -2.47 -5.63 1.35
C VAL A 334 -2.77 -4.30 0.66
N PRO A 335 -4.00 -4.08 0.13
CA PRO A 335 -4.35 -2.82 -0.50
C PRO A 335 -4.37 -1.67 0.50
N VAL A 336 -3.96 -0.49 0.01
CA VAL A 336 -3.88 0.72 0.82
C VAL A 336 -4.79 1.79 0.24
N VAL A 337 -5.60 2.40 1.10
CA VAL A 337 -6.43 3.57 0.79
C VAL A 337 -5.78 4.80 1.43
N LEU A 338 -5.41 5.77 0.61
CA LEU A 338 -4.87 7.05 1.05
C LEU A 338 -5.89 8.15 0.83
N ILE A 339 -6.16 8.93 1.87
CA ILE A 339 -7.04 10.09 1.79
C ILE A 339 -6.19 11.36 1.73
N SER A 340 -6.57 12.30 0.86
CA SER A 340 -5.97 13.62 0.77
C SER A 340 -7.03 14.71 0.57
N GLN A 341 -6.74 15.93 1.03
CA GLN A 341 -7.66 17.07 0.98
C GLN A 341 -7.23 18.09 -0.07
N ALA A 342 -8.21 18.68 -0.78
CA ALA A 342 -8.02 19.83 -1.64
C ALA A 342 -8.04 21.12 -0.81
N ASN A 343 -7.14 22.07 -1.13
CA ASN A 343 -7.15 23.43 -0.59
C ASN A 343 -7.91 24.40 -1.52
N GLU A 344 -8.44 25.46 -0.92
CA GLU A 344 -9.01 26.60 -1.67
C GLU A 344 -7.92 27.39 -2.44
N THR A 345 -6.66 27.34 -2.01
CA THR A 345 -5.54 28.14 -2.53
C THR A 345 -4.79 27.51 -3.72
N GLY A 346 -5.19 26.35 -4.22
CA GLY A 346 -4.55 25.70 -5.39
C GLY A 346 -3.19 25.01 -5.12
N GLU A 347 -2.50 25.33 -4.03
CA GLU A 347 -1.21 24.68 -3.68
C GLU A 347 -1.35 23.16 -3.47
N ARG A 348 -2.49 22.69 -3.01
CA ARG A 348 -2.80 21.28 -2.86
C ARG A 348 -3.35 20.59 -4.12
N ALA A 349 -3.54 21.31 -5.20
CA ALA A 349 -3.83 20.68 -6.50
C ALA A 349 -2.68 19.77 -6.95
N ALA A 350 -1.44 20.11 -6.58
CA ALA A 350 -0.26 19.30 -6.86
C ALA A 350 -0.25 17.95 -6.09
N GLU A 351 -0.88 17.90 -4.90
CA GLU A 351 -1.01 16.69 -4.09
C GLU A 351 -1.95 15.67 -4.72
N GLY A 352 -3.13 16.15 -5.17
CA GLY A 352 -4.09 15.29 -5.88
C GLY A 352 -3.47 14.66 -7.12
N LYS A 353 -2.67 15.42 -7.90
CA LYS A 353 -1.97 14.89 -9.08
C LYS A 353 -0.93 13.83 -8.74
N GLY A 354 -0.16 13.99 -7.66
CA GLY A 354 0.82 12.98 -7.21
C GLY A 354 0.13 11.69 -6.78
N LEU A 355 -0.88 11.80 -5.95
CA LEU A 355 -1.67 10.65 -5.48
C LEU A 355 -2.41 9.99 -6.65
N GLU A 356 -3.01 10.74 -7.57
CA GLU A 356 -3.66 10.22 -8.77
C GLU A 356 -2.68 9.47 -9.67
N ARG A 357 -1.48 10.04 -9.91
CA ARG A 357 -0.45 9.42 -10.76
C ARG A 357 -0.05 8.03 -10.27
N ASP A 358 0.18 7.89 -8.97
CA ASP A 358 0.76 6.68 -8.39
C ASP A 358 -0.29 5.65 -7.93
N SER A 359 -1.56 6.06 -7.79
CA SER A 359 -2.68 5.17 -7.46
C SER A 359 -3.07 4.24 -8.62
N ASN A 360 -3.58 3.05 -8.30
CA ASN A 360 -4.24 2.16 -9.24
C ASN A 360 -5.65 2.67 -9.55
N TYR A 361 -6.36 3.12 -8.51
CA TYR A 361 -7.67 3.75 -8.58
C TYR A 361 -7.66 5.08 -7.87
N PHE A 362 -8.29 6.09 -8.47
CA PHE A 362 -8.37 7.42 -7.88
C PHE A 362 -9.80 7.94 -7.91
N PHE A 363 -10.34 8.15 -6.71
CA PHE A 363 -11.69 8.67 -6.50
C PHE A 363 -11.64 10.15 -6.08
N TYR A 364 -12.39 10.97 -6.78
CA TYR A 364 -12.65 12.35 -6.39
C TYR A 364 -14.07 12.47 -5.86
N ILE A 365 -14.22 13.05 -4.67
CA ILE A 365 -15.51 13.19 -3.99
C ILE A 365 -15.82 14.67 -3.80
N GLU A 366 -16.97 15.10 -4.27
CA GLU A 366 -17.46 16.45 -4.10
C GLU A 366 -18.95 16.46 -3.72
N SER A 367 -19.42 17.55 -3.10
CA SER A 367 -20.85 17.72 -2.87
C SER A 367 -21.60 17.82 -4.20
N SER A 368 -22.86 17.40 -4.22
CA SER A 368 -23.70 17.57 -5.42
C SER A 368 -23.84 19.04 -5.80
N GLU A 369 -23.82 19.98 -4.83
CA GLU A 369 -23.85 21.41 -5.08
C GLU A 369 -22.59 21.91 -5.83
N ASP A 370 -21.38 21.45 -5.42
CA ASP A 370 -20.14 21.83 -6.10
C ASP A 370 -20.07 21.21 -7.49
N PHE A 371 -20.47 19.95 -7.62
CA PHE A 371 -20.58 19.28 -8.90
C PHE A 371 -21.51 20.04 -9.87
N GLN A 372 -22.68 20.46 -9.38
CA GLN A 372 -23.68 21.19 -10.17
C GLN A 372 -23.18 22.56 -10.60
N LYS A 373 -22.52 23.32 -9.70
CA LYS A 373 -21.93 24.62 -10.04
C LYS A 373 -20.92 24.52 -11.17
N ARG A 374 -20.20 23.42 -11.23
CA ARG A 374 -19.15 23.17 -12.21
C ARG A 374 -19.69 22.55 -13.51
N ALA A 375 -20.63 21.60 -13.41
CA ALA A 375 -20.98 20.70 -14.50
C ALA A 375 -22.38 20.94 -15.10
N GLY A 376 -23.29 21.63 -14.41
CA GLY A 376 -24.68 21.66 -14.83
C GLY A 376 -25.46 22.96 -14.59
N LYS A 377 -26.62 23.04 -15.23
CA LYS A 377 -27.61 24.11 -15.06
C LYS A 377 -28.79 23.58 -14.21
N LYS A 378 -29.17 24.32 -13.19
CA LYS A 378 -30.36 24.04 -12.39
C LYS A 378 -31.62 24.27 -13.20
N ILE A 379 -32.51 23.29 -13.29
CA ILE A 379 -33.79 23.37 -14.02
C ILE A 379 -35.01 23.15 -13.11
N GLY A 380 -34.83 22.61 -11.91
CA GLY A 380 -35.86 22.40 -10.91
C GLY A 380 -35.32 22.54 -9.49
N LEU A 381 -36.09 22.16 -8.47
CA LEU A 381 -35.66 22.23 -7.08
C LEU A 381 -34.45 21.32 -6.80
N TYR A 382 -34.48 20.13 -7.38
CA TYR A 382 -33.42 19.09 -7.27
C TYR A 382 -32.93 18.62 -8.63
N ASP A 383 -33.49 19.13 -9.74
CA ASP A 383 -33.18 18.71 -11.09
C ASP A 383 -32.11 19.59 -11.72
N TYR A 384 -31.14 18.95 -12.33
CA TYR A 384 -30.03 19.62 -13.01
C TYR A 384 -29.80 19.02 -14.38
N GLN A 385 -29.61 19.87 -15.37
CA GLN A 385 -29.26 19.47 -16.70
C GLN A 385 -27.73 19.48 -16.86
N ILE A 386 -27.19 18.34 -17.28
CA ILE A 386 -25.77 18.16 -17.57
C ILE A 386 -25.71 17.56 -18.98
N GLY A 387 -25.28 18.37 -19.96
CA GLY A 387 -25.43 18.01 -21.38
C GLY A 387 -26.89 17.79 -21.74
N ASP A 388 -27.20 16.67 -22.34
CA ASP A 388 -28.56 16.30 -22.76
C ASP A 388 -29.38 15.54 -21.69
N TYR A 389 -28.80 15.38 -20.48
CA TYR A 389 -29.40 14.58 -19.43
C TYR A 389 -29.86 15.41 -18.24
N THR A 390 -30.94 14.99 -17.61
CA THR A 390 -31.46 15.59 -16.37
C THR A 390 -31.16 14.66 -15.20
N TYR A 391 -30.56 15.19 -14.14
CA TYR A 391 -30.23 14.49 -12.90
C TYR A 391 -31.02 15.06 -11.73
N GLU A 392 -31.54 14.17 -10.91
CA GLU A 392 -32.16 14.52 -9.64
C GLU A 392 -31.17 14.33 -8.49
N PHE A 393 -30.77 15.42 -7.84
CA PHE A 393 -29.96 15.39 -6.64
C PHE A 393 -30.82 15.70 -5.40
N GLN A 394 -30.58 14.96 -4.34
CA GLN A 394 -31.22 15.19 -3.05
C GLN A 394 -30.26 15.94 -2.10
N PRO A 395 -30.78 16.55 -1.02
CA PRO A 395 -29.93 17.10 0.02
C PRO A 395 -28.96 16.04 0.56
N ASN A 396 -27.72 16.45 0.79
CA ASN A 396 -26.61 15.59 1.25
C ASN A 396 -26.19 14.48 0.26
N ASP A 397 -26.46 14.66 -1.03
CA ASP A 397 -25.86 13.85 -2.07
C ASP A 397 -24.43 14.33 -2.34
N TYR A 398 -23.55 13.36 -2.59
CA TYR A 398 -22.16 13.54 -3.00
C TYR A 398 -21.90 12.75 -4.27
N VAL A 399 -21.16 13.34 -5.18
CA VAL A 399 -20.74 12.69 -6.43
C VAL A 399 -19.37 12.09 -6.22
N VAL A 400 -19.26 10.80 -6.43
CA VAL A 400 -18.00 10.05 -6.42
C VAL A 400 -17.59 9.79 -7.85
N GLN A 401 -16.44 10.33 -8.25
CA GLN A 401 -15.88 10.21 -9.60
C GLN A 401 -14.67 9.28 -9.56
N LEU A 402 -14.72 8.17 -10.28
CA LEU A 402 -13.56 7.34 -10.55
C LEU A 402 -12.75 7.96 -11.68
N ARG A 403 -11.82 8.87 -11.37
CA ARG A 403 -11.02 9.60 -12.35
C ARG A 403 -9.93 8.77 -13.00
N LYS A 404 -9.40 7.81 -12.26
CA LYS A 404 -8.38 6.88 -12.76
C LYS A 404 -8.71 5.46 -12.37
N ALA A 405 -8.59 4.56 -13.33
CA ALA A 405 -8.60 3.12 -13.13
C ALA A 405 -7.54 2.49 -14.02
N ARG A 406 -6.58 1.76 -13.42
CA ARG A 406 -5.45 1.19 -14.17
C ARG A 406 -5.87 0.01 -15.05
N HIS A 407 -6.88 -0.76 -14.62
CA HIS A 407 -7.26 -2.02 -15.24
C HIS A 407 -8.66 -1.99 -15.90
N THR A 408 -9.36 -0.87 -15.78
CA THR A 408 -10.69 -0.67 -16.35
C THR A 408 -10.82 0.72 -16.94
N GLU A 409 -11.93 1.01 -17.62
CA GLU A 409 -12.22 2.36 -18.08
C GLU A 409 -12.40 3.29 -16.88
N GLY A 410 -11.58 4.33 -16.79
CA GLY A 410 -11.76 5.44 -15.86
C GLY A 410 -12.98 6.29 -16.23
N ASN A 411 -13.14 7.41 -15.54
CA ASN A 411 -14.19 8.39 -15.84
C ASN A 411 -15.62 7.89 -15.61
N LYS A 412 -15.84 7.15 -14.52
CA LYS A 412 -17.18 6.71 -14.08
C LYS A 412 -17.60 7.51 -12.84
N CYS A 413 -18.89 7.79 -12.73
CA CYS A 413 -19.47 8.48 -11.58
C CYS A 413 -20.60 7.67 -10.96
N PHE A 414 -20.79 7.87 -9.65
CA PHE A 414 -21.97 7.42 -8.93
C PHE A 414 -22.28 8.39 -7.79
N VAL A 415 -23.48 8.32 -7.27
CA VAL A 415 -23.96 9.21 -6.19
C VAL A 415 -24.09 8.44 -4.91
N VAL A 416 -23.60 9.03 -3.83
CA VAL A 416 -23.80 8.54 -2.46
C VAL A 416 -24.56 9.59 -1.65
N ASN A 417 -25.44 9.15 -0.76
CA ASN A 417 -26.15 10.03 0.17
C ASN A 417 -25.65 9.80 1.59
N TYR A 418 -25.35 10.89 2.29
CA TYR A 418 -24.99 10.86 3.70
C TYR A 418 -25.96 11.71 4.53
N SER A 419 -26.96 11.06 5.09
CA SER A 419 -27.97 11.71 5.93
C SER A 419 -28.30 10.90 7.16
N ASN A 420 -28.44 11.57 8.30
CA ASN A 420 -28.85 10.95 9.57
C ASN A 420 -28.02 9.71 9.96
N GLY A 421 -26.71 9.75 9.75
CA GLY A 421 -25.80 8.65 10.03
C GLY A 421 -25.80 7.51 9.00
N LYS A 422 -26.65 7.54 7.99
CA LYS A 422 -26.67 6.56 6.91
C LYS A 422 -25.82 7.03 5.75
N TYR A 423 -24.94 6.16 5.29
CA TYR A 423 -24.13 6.34 4.09
C TYR A 423 -24.42 5.20 3.12
N HIS A 424 -24.97 5.51 1.97
CA HIS A 424 -25.36 4.51 0.97
C HIS A 424 -25.26 5.08 -0.45
N GLU A 425 -24.98 4.20 -1.39
CA GLU A 425 -25.07 4.52 -2.80
C GLU A 425 -26.55 4.69 -3.18
N ARG A 426 -26.81 5.69 -4.01
CA ARG A 426 -28.14 6.01 -4.49
C ARG A 426 -28.21 5.84 -6.00
N GLU A 427 -29.22 5.12 -6.48
CA GLU A 427 -29.50 5.10 -7.90
C GLU A 427 -29.92 6.48 -8.38
N THR A 428 -29.24 7.00 -9.39
CA THR A 428 -29.58 8.22 -10.11
C THR A 428 -30.03 7.88 -11.52
N ARG A 429 -31.06 8.55 -12.00
CA ARG A 429 -31.52 8.42 -13.38
C ARG A 429 -31.26 9.75 -14.11
N PRO A 430 -30.64 9.71 -15.28
CA PRO A 430 -29.93 8.61 -15.93
C PRO A 430 -28.57 8.36 -15.24
N ILE A 431 -28.07 7.14 -15.35
CA ILE A 431 -26.71 6.80 -14.90
C ILE A 431 -25.72 7.62 -15.74
N ILE A 432 -24.83 8.33 -15.07
CA ILE A 432 -23.81 9.16 -15.73
C ILE A 432 -22.72 8.23 -16.30
N ASP A 433 -23.02 7.47 -17.34
CA ASP A 433 -22.03 6.52 -17.86
C ASP A 433 -20.93 7.17 -18.71
N ASN A 434 -21.08 8.40 -19.23
CA ASN A 434 -20.10 8.96 -20.18
C ASN A 434 -19.90 10.47 -20.14
N TYR A 435 -20.43 11.22 -19.20
CA TYR A 435 -20.23 12.68 -19.20
C TYR A 435 -19.26 13.13 -18.09
N PHE A 436 -18.03 13.42 -18.48
CA PHE A 436 -17.12 14.29 -17.74
C PHE A 436 -17.08 15.60 -18.49
N PRO A 437 -17.56 16.70 -17.92
CA PRO A 437 -17.07 17.97 -18.39
C PRO A 437 -15.55 17.91 -18.26
N GLU A 438 -14.83 18.12 -19.35
CA GLU A 438 -13.39 18.36 -19.29
C GLU A 438 -13.18 19.39 -18.18
N VAL A 439 -12.50 19.01 -17.11
CA VAL A 439 -12.05 19.98 -16.12
C VAL A 439 -11.16 20.92 -16.90
N PRO A 440 -11.49 22.21 -17.03
CA PRO A 440 -10.62 23.13 -17.71
C PRO A 440 -9.23 22.98 -17.11
N ASN A 441 -8.21 22.83 -17.95
CA ASN A 441 -6.81 22.68 -17.52
C ASN A 441 -6.34 23.82 -16.61
N ASP A 442 -7.11 24.90 -16.54
CA ASP A 442 -6.85 26.11 -15.78
C ASP A 442 -7.20 26.04 -14.28
N GLU A 443 -7.98 25.05 -13.82
CA GLU A 443 -8.24 24.86 -12.38
C GLU A 443 -7.14 24.07 -11.66
N PHE A 444 -6.13 23.60 -12.39
CA PHE A 444 -4.87 23.11 -11.84
C PHE A 444 -3.74 23.92 -12.48
N PRO A 445 -3.39 25.11 -11.99
CA PRO A 445 -2.21 25.80 -12.46
C PRO A 445 -0.99 24.90 -12.25
N ILE A 446 -0.17 24.84 -13.30
CA ILE A 446 1.07 24.05 -13.42
C ILE A 446 2.07 24.44 -12.33
#